data_827073a1851886387aa30a5ef152dfcf
#
_entry.id   827073a1851886387aa30a5ef152dfcf
#
_cell.length_a   1.000
_cell.length_b   1.000
_cell.length_c   1.000
_cell.angle_alpha   90.00
_cell.angle_beta   90.00
_cell.angle_gamma   90.00
#
_symmetry.space_group_name_H-M   'P 1'
#
loop_
_entity.id
_entity.type
_entity.pdbx_description
1 polymer ?
#
loop_
_entity_poly.entity_id
_entity_poly.type
_entity_poly.pdbx_seq_one_letter_code
_entity_poly.pdbx_strand_id
1 'polypeptide(L)'
;MGKQKKTRKYATMKXMLSLRDQRLKEKDRLKPKKKEKKDPSTLKEREAPQHPSCLFFQYNTQLGPLYHILVDTNFINFSIKAKLDLVQSMMDCLYAKCIPCITDCVMTEIEKLGQKYRVALRIAKDPRFERLPCTHKGTYADDCLVQRVTQHKCYIVATIDWDLKRRIRKIPGVPIMYISNHRYNIERMPDDYGAPRF
;
A
#
# COMPACT_ATOMS: atom_id res chain seq x y z
N MET A 1 60.98 10.33 -32.52
CA MET A 1 60.01 10.38 -31.40
C MET A 1 58.66 10.83 -31.91
N GLY A 2 57.69 9.90 -31.96
CA GLY A 2 56.34 10.21 -32.44
C GLY A 2 55.55 11.04 -31.44
N LYS A 3 55.02 12.20 -31.87
CA LYS A 3 54.15 13.06 -31.05
C LYS A 3 52.87 12.25 -30.67
N GLN A 4 52.70 11.97 -29.36
CA GLN A 4 51.47 11.38 -28.85
C GLN A 4 50.27 12.28 -29.20
N LYS A 5 49.30 11.74 -29.89
CA LYS A 5 48.10 12.48 -30.29
C LYS A 5 47.35 12.94 -29.04
N LYS A 6 47.00 14.25 -28.98
CA LYS A 6 46.22 14.89 -27.87
C LYS A 6 44.93 14.14 -27.53
N THR A 7 44.35 13.40 -28.48
CA THR A 7 43.15 12.58 -28.33
C THR A 7 43.30 11.42 -27.31
N ARG A 8 44.51 10.82 -27.18
CA ARG A 8 44.75 9.74 -26.22
C ARG A 8 44.70 10.18 -24.77
N LYS A 9 45.20 11.40 -24.46
CA LYS A 9 45.16 11.97 -23.10
C LYS A 9 43.74 12.24 -22.63
N TYR A 10 42.85 12.68 -23.52
CA TYR A 10 41.43 12.92 -23.17
C TYR A 10 40.70 11.59 -22.98
N ALA A 11 40.95 10.57 -23.76
CA ALA A 11 40.33 9.24 -23.64
C ALA A 11 40.67 8.55 -22.30
N THR A 12 41.96 8.65 -21.87
CA THR A 12 42.37 8.14 -20.54
C THR A 12 41.79 8.97 -19.38
N MET A 13 41.73 10.25 -19.55
CA MET A 13 41.13 11.17 -18.53
C MET A 13 39.64 10.92 -18.34
N LYS A 14 38.97 10.58 -19.43
CA LYS A 14 37.54 10.26 -19.37
C LYS A 14 37.21 9.02 -18.52
N UNK A 15 38.04 8.40 -18.52
CA UNK A 15 37.86 7.28 -17.83
C UNK A 15 38.10 7.39 -16.45
N MET A 16 38.75 8.18 -16.06
CA MET A 16 39.19 8.41 -14.68
C MET A 16 38.31 9.44 -13.92
N LEU A 17 37.55 10.24 -14.61
CA LEU A 17 36.77 11.35 -14.05
C LEU A 17 35.29 10.96 -13.91
N SER A 18 34.66 11.45 -12.84
CA SER A 18 33.21 11.35 -12.67
C SER A 18 32.49 12.03 -13.85
N LEU A 19 31.35 11.46 -14.28
CA LEU A 19 30.54 12.00 -15.37
C LEU A 19 29.99 13.42 -15.10
N ARG A 20 30.11 13.90 -13.86
CA ARG A 20 29.71 15.26 -13.46
C ARG A 20 30.87 16.27 -13.44
N ASP A 21 32.10 15.82 -13.71
CA ASP A 21 33.29 16.67 -13.62
C ASP A 21 33.29 17.76 -14.72
N GLN A 22 33.64 18.99 -14.34
CA GLN A 22 33.69 20.15 -15.24
C GLN A 22 34.75 20.03 -16.33
N ARG A 23 35.76 19.16 -16.13
CA ARG A 23 36.87 18.94 -17.10
C ARG A 23 36.42 18.12 -18.31
N LEU A 24 35.24 17.45 -18.23
CA LEU A 24 34.68 16.70 -19.36
C LEU A 24 34.02 17.67 -20.36
N LYS A 25 34.08 17.33 -21.63
CA LYS A 25 33.35 18.06 -22.68
C LYS A 25 31.85 17.96 -22.41
N GLU A 26 31.11 19.01 -22.73
CA GLU A 26 29.66 19.12 -22.47
C GLU A 26 28.85 17.90 -22.95
N LYS A 27 29.20 17.35 -24.12
CA LYS A 27 28.53 16.17 -24.69
C LYS A 27 28.78 14.89 -23.90
N ASP A 28 29.84 14.83 -23.12
CA ASP A 28 30.25 13.67 -22.32
C ASP A 28 29.77 13.79 -20.86
N ARG A 29 29.20 14.94 -20.47
CA ARG A 29 28.63 15.18 -19.13
C ARG A 29 27.20 14.68 -19.06
N LEU A 30 26.82 14.12 -17.90
CA LEU A 30 25.41 13.83 -17.61
C LEU A 30 24.64 15.17 -17.49
N LYS A 31 23.69 15.35 -18.37
CA LYS A 31 22.74 16.48 -18.24
C LYS A 31 22.02 16.36 -16.91
N PRO A 32 21.94 17.41 -16.10
CA PRO A 32 21.18 17.37 -14.86
C PRO A 32 19.72 17.00 -15.20
N LYS A 33 19.20 15.95 -14.58
CA LYS A 33 17.78 15.64 -14.70
C LYS A 33 17.00 16.85 -14.20
N LYS A 34 16.28 17.51 -15.09
CA LYS A 34 15.29 18.52 -14.68
C LYS A 34 14.37 17.85 -13.67
N LYS A 35 14.37 18.34 -12.44
CA LYS A 35 13.35 17.97 -11.47
C LYS A 35 12.02 18.41 -12.07
N GLU A 36 11.24 17.47 -12.52
CA GLU A 36 9.85 17.75 -12.88
C GLU A 36 9.19 18.38 -11.65
N LYS A 37 8.76 19.61 -11.82
CA LYS A 37 7.91 20.25 -10.82
C LYS A 37 6.62 19.43 -10.78
N LYS A 38 6.47 18.62 -9.76
CA LYS A 38 5.19 17.93 -9.49
C LYS A 38 4.17 19.03 -9.22
N ASP A 39 3.18 19.11 -10.07
CA ASP A 39 2.08 20.04 -9.90
C ASP A 39 1.43 19.80 -8.52
N PRO A 40 1.34 20.83 -7.68
CA PRO A 40 0.77 20.65 -6.34
C PRO A 40 -0.68 20.23 -6.33
N SER A 41 -1.39 20.39 -7.45
CA SER A 41 -2.79 19.97 -7.58
C SER A 41 -2.96 18.45 -7.57
N THR A 42 -1.99 17.69 -8.11
CA THR A 42 -2.08 16.22 -8.16
C THR A 42 -1.84 15.53 -6.82
N LEU A 43 -1.23 16.25 -5.86
CA LEU A 43 -0.95 15.69 -4.53
C LEU A 43 -2.12 15.85 -3.55
N LYS A 44 -3.02 16.80 -3.80
CA LYS A 44 -4.13 17.11 -2.87
C LYS A 44 -5.29 16.10 -2.94
N GLU A 45 -5.51 15.49 -4.10
CA GLU A 45 -6.66 14.60 -4.33
C GLU A 45 -6.53 13.23 -3.65
N ARG A 46 -5.31 12.85 -3.24
CA ARG A 46 -5.04 11.51 -2.65
C ARG A 46 -4.94 11.53 -1.12
N GLU A 47 -5.09 12.67 -0.48
CA GLU A 47 -5.02 12.75 0.98
C GLU A 47 -6.40 12.51 1.59
N ALA A 48 -6.45 11.65 2.61
CA ALA A 48 -7.65 11.49 3.42
C ALA A 48 -7.99 12.81 4.12
N PRO A 49 -9.27 13.13 4.28
CA PRO A 49 -9.65 14.37 4.99
C PRO A 49 -9.05 14.40 6.39
N GLN A 50 -8.63 15.58 6.81
CA GLN A 50 -8.06 15.76 8.14
C GLN A 50 -9.19 15.68 9.18
N HIS A 51 -9.02 14.81 10.16
CA HIS A 51 -9.95 14.65 11.26
C HIS A 51 -9.42 15.36 12.52
N PRO A 52 -10.30 15.91 13.36
CA PRO A 52 -9.89 16.46 14.65
C PRO A 52 -9.16 15.43 15.52
N SER A 53 -8.14 15.88 16.25
CA SER A 53 -7.29 14.98 17.06
C SER A 53 -8.08 14.22 18.13
N CYS A 54 -9.14 14.82 18.65
CA CYS A 54 -9.98 14.19 19.69
C CYS A 54 -10.63 12.87 19.22
N LEU A 55 -10.90 12.73 17.92
CA LEU A 55 -11.52 11.51 17.38
C LEU A 55 -10.60 10.29 17.47
N PHE A 56 -9.27 10.49 17.57
CA PHE A 56 -8.32 9.39 17.70
C PHE A 56 -8.32 8.76 19.10
N PHE A 57 -8.92 9.43 20.06
CA PHE A 57 -9.05 8.93 21.43
C PHE A 57 -10.44 8.35 21.71
N GLN A 58 -11.35 8.43 20.74
CA GLN A 58 -12.70 7.88 20.88
C GLN A 58 -12.73 6.41 20.46
N TYR A 59 -13.53 5.64 21.17
CA TYR A 59 -13.79 4.24 20.86
C TYR A 59 -14.59 4.10 19.57
N ASN A 60 -14.17 3.18 18.72
CA ASN A 60 -14.94 2.81 17.53
C ASN A 60 -15.97 1.72 17.93
N THR A 61 -17.17 2.13 18.25
CA THR A 61 -18.28 1.24 18.63
C THR A 61 -18.86 0.45 17.45
N GLN A 62 -18.51 0.82 16.21
CA GLN A 62 -18.97 0.12 15.00
C GLN A 62 -18.20 -1.17 14.75
N LEU A 63 -17.08 -1.36 15.44
CA LEU A 63 -16.24 -2.55 15.30
C LEU A 63 -16.69 -3.58 16.34
N GLY A 64 -17.40 -4.60 15.92
CA GLY A 64 -17.89 -5.67 16.78
C GLY A 64 -17.50 -7.06 16.27
N PRO A 65 -17.70 -8.10 17.04
CA PRO A 65 -17.47 -9.48 16.58
C PRO A 65 -18.25 -9.75 15.29
N LEU A 66 -17.71 -10.60 14.44
CA LEU A 66 -17.96 -10.70 13.01
C LEU A 66 -17.23 -9.55 12.29
N TYR A 67 -15.90 -9.55 12.43
CA TYR A 67 -15.06 -8.51 11.85
C TYR A 67 -15.04 -8.59 10.32
N HIS A 68 -15.38 -7.51 9.67
CA HIS A 68 -15.30 -7.35 8.23
C HIS A 68 -13.92 -6.79 7.87
N ILE A 69 -13.15 -7.55 7.08
CA ILE A 69 -11.75 -7.21 6.77
C ILE A 69 -11.63 -6.88 5.29
N LEU A 70 -11.40 -5.60 4.97
CA LEU A 70 -11.15 -5.15 3.60
C LEU A 70 -9.73 -5.57 3.19
N VAL A 71 -9.65 -6.38 2.16
CA VAL A 71 -8.38 -6.98 1.73
C VAL A 71 -7.85 -6.27 0.49
N ASP A 72 -6.59 -5.85 0.57
CA ASP A 72 -5.85 -5.23 -0.52
C ASP A 72 -5.20 -6.30 -1.41
N THR A 73 -4.98 -5.96 -2.68
CA THR A 73 -4.30 -6.80 -3.70
C THR A 73 -2.93 -7.29 -3.20
N ASN A 74 -2.12 -6.37 -2.67
CA ASN A 74 -0.77 -6.66 -2.19
C ASN A 74 -0.79 -7.61 -0.98
N PHE A 75 -1.77 -7.47 -0.11
CA PHE A 75 -1.93 -8.33 1.08
C PHE A 75 -2.16 -9.79 0.68
N ILE A 76 -3.03 -10.04 -0.31
CA ILE A 76 -3.30 -11.39 -0.82
C ILE A 76 -2.00 -12.01 -1.38
N ASN A 77 -1.26 -11.25 -2.19
CA ASN A 77 -0.03 -11.72 -2.82
C ASN A 77 1.04 -12.07 -1.80
N PHE A 78 1.22 -11.26 -0.77
CA PHE A 78 2.21 -11.51 0.27
C PHE A 78 1.79 -12.67 1.19
N SER A 79 0.51 -12.86 1.44
CA SER A 79 -0.01 -14.01 2.19
C SER A 79 0.30 -15.32 1.46
N ILE A 80 0.13 -15.33 0.13
CA ILE A 80 0.49 -16.49 -0.70
C ILE A 80 2.00 -16.77 -0.61
N LYS A 81 2.85 -15.73 -0.71
CA LYS A 81 4.30 -15.86 -0.58
C LYS A 81 4.72 -16.37 0.79
N ALA A 82 4.02 -15.95 1.83
CA ALA A 82 4.27 -16.37 3.22
C ALA A 82 3.65 -17.74 3.54
N LYS A 83 2.91 -18.36 2.59
CA LYS A 83 2.20 -19.64 2.73
C LYS A 83 1.18 -19.62 3.87
N LEU A 84 0.47 -18.50 4.03
CA LEU A 84 -0.57 -18.32 5.04
C LEU A 84 -1.94 -18.55 4.42
N ASP A 85 -2.81 -19.32 5.10
CA ASP A 85 -4.24 -19.35 4.77
C ASP A 85 -4.84 -18.04 5.26
N LEU A 86 -5.42 -17.25 4.32
CA LEU A 86 -5.91 -15.92 4.65
C LEU A 86 -6.97 -15.94 5.74
N VAL A 87 -8.01 -16.76 5.56
CA VAL A 87 -9.16 -16.75 6.47
C VAL A 87 -8.77 -17.28 7.85
N GLN A 88 -8.06 -18.42 7.88
CA GLN A 88 -7.64 -19.01 9.15
C GLN A 88 -6.69 -18.09 9.90
N SER A 89 -5.70 -17.52 9.21
CA SER A 89 -4.73 -16.62 9.85
C SER A 89 -5.36 -15.31 10.35
N MET A 90 -6.44 -14.83 9.70
CA MET A 90 -7.22 -13.69 10.19
C MET A 90 -7.95 -14.05 11.50
N MET A 91 -8.58 -15.22 11.53
CA MET A 91 -9.26 -15.71 12.75
C MET A 91 -8.29 -15.95 13.89
N ASP A 92 -7.10 -16.49 13.59
CA ASP A 92 -6.05 -16.72 14.60
C ASP A 92 -5.51 -15.39 15.16
N CYS A 93 -5.46 -14.35 14.34
CA CYS A 93 -5.00 -13.02 14.75
C CYS A 93 -6.03 -12.29 15.63
N LEU A 94 -7.32 -12.45 15.34
CA LEU A 94 -8.40 -11.71 16.00
C LEU A 94 -9.13 -12.51 17.07
N TYR A 95 -8.87 -13.83 17.15
CA TYR A 95 -9.59 -14.77 18.03
C TYR A 95 -11.12 -14.67 17.87
N ALA A 96 -11.59 -14.35 16.67
CA ALA A 96 -13.00 -14.14 16.37
C ALA A 96 -13.32 -14.51 14.92
N LYS A 97 -14.59 -14.70 14.61
CA LYS A 97 -15.05 -14.90 13.23
C LYS A 97 -14.77 -13.66 12.39
N CYS A 98 -14.19 -13.88 11.21
CA CYS A 98 -13.82 -12.82 10.28
C CYS A 98 -14.46 -13.08 8.92
N ILE A 99 -14.91 -12.02 8.29
CA ILE A 99 -15.43 -12.05 6.92
C ILE A 99 -14.48 -11.21 6.07
N PRO A 100 -13.63 -11.86 5.25
CA PRO A 100 -12.80 -11.09 4.33
C PRO A 100 -13.67 -10.49 3.23
N CYS A 101 -13.48 -9.21 2.97
CA CYS A 101 -14.26 -8.43 2.02
C CYS A 101 -13.34 -7.92 0.90
N ILE A 102 -13.80 -8.07 -0.34
CA ILE A 102 -13.07 -7.60 -1.52
C ILE A 102 -13.94 -6.63 -2.30
N THR A 103 -13.39 -5.46 -2.63
CA THR A 103 -14.08 -4.49 -3.48
C THR A 103 -13.91 -4.86 -4.96
N ASP A 104 -14.83 -4.40 -5.80
CA ASP A 104 -14.76 -4.60 -7.25
C ASP A 104 -13.48 -4.01 -7.85
N CYS A 105 -12.96 -2.92 -7.26
CA CYS A 105 -11.72 -2.28 -7.71
C CYS A 105 -10.51 -3.21 -7.49
N VAL A 106 -10.42 -3.85 -6.32
CA VAL A 106 -9.38 -4.83 -6.00
C VAL A 106 -9.50 -6.04 -6.93
N MET A 107 -10.73 -6.54 -7.16
CA MET A 107 -10.96 -7.64 -8.10
C MET A 107 -10.47 -7.31 -9.50
N THR A 108 -10.84 -6.13 -10.01
CA THR A 108 -10.45 -5.66 -11.34
C THR A 108 -8.92 -5.53 -11.45
N GLU A 109 -8.28 -5.05 -10.38
CA GLU A 109 -6.82 -4.93 -10.33
C GLU A 109 -6.15 -6.32 -10.40
N ILE A 110 -6.62 -7.29 -9.63
CA ILE A 110 -6.07 -8.66 -9.66
C ILE A 110 -6.25 -9.27 -11.06
N GLU A 111 -7.41 -9.04 -11.70
CA GLU A 111 -7.69 -9.53 -13.05
C GLU A 111 -6.76 -8.90 -14.09
N LYS A 112 -6.46 -7.60 -13.99
CA LYS A 112 -5.53 -6.89 -14.87
C LYS A 112 -4.09 -7.39 -14.74
N LEU A 113 -3.69 -7.85 -13.56
CA LEU A 113 -2.34 -8.39 -13.31
C LEU A 113 -2.09 -9.74 -14.00
N GLY A 114 -3.14 -10.39 -14.47
CA GLY A 114 -3.06 -11.53 -15.38
C GLY A 114 -2.56 -12.83 -14.77
N GLN A 115 -1.92 -13.65 -15.59
CA GLN A 115 -1.57 -15.04 -15.25
C GLN A 115 -0.65 -15.16 -14.03
N LYS A 116 0.21 -14.19 -13.80
CA LYS A 116 1.14 -14.20 -12.66
C LYS A 116 0.40 -14.27 -11.31
N TYR A 117 -0.83 -13.78 -11.26
CA TYR A 117 -1.63 -13.69 -10.04
C TYR A 117 -2.86 -14.62 -10.05
N ARG A 118 -2.81 -15.73 -10.82
CA ARG A 118 -3.91 -16.71 -10.91
C ARG A 118 -4.30 -17.29 -9.54
N VAL A 119 -3.32 -17.52 -8.67
CA VAL A 119 -3.57 -18.04 -7.32
C VAL A 119 -4.33 -17.00 -6.48
N ALA A 120 -3.90 -15.73 -6.56
CA ALA A 120 -4.60 -14.64 -5.87
C ALA A 120 -6.05 -14.51 -6.37
N LEU A 121 -6.27 -14.62 -7.67
CA LEU A 121 -7.61 -14.57 -8.26
C LEU A 121 -8.49 -15.72 -7.79
N ARG A 122 -7.92 -16.93 -7.67
CA ARG A 122 -8.64 -18.09 -7.14
C ARG A 122 -9.08 -17.88 -5.70
N ILE A 123 -8.17 -17.34 -4.87
CA ILE A 123 -8.47 -17.02 -3.45
C ILE A 123 -9.52 -15.92 -3.37
N ALA A 124 -9.40 -14.87 -4.18
CA ALA A 124 -10.34 -13.75 -4.20
C ALA A 124 -11.76 -14.17 -4.63
N LYS A 125 -11.88 -15.28 -5.40
CA LYS A 125 -13.16 -15.84 -5.84
C LYS A 125 -13.72 -16.94 -4.90
N ASP A 126 -13.03 -17.19 -3.78
CA ASP A 126 -13.49 -18.14 -2.76
C ASP A 126 -14.84 -17.66 -2.17
N PRO A 127 -15.84 -18.54 -1.99
CA PRO A 127 -17.14 -18.13 -1.43
C PRO A 127 -17.09 -17.60 0.01
N ARG A 128 -15.97 -17.79 0.71
CA ARG A 128 -15.75 -17.21 2.04
C ARG A 128 -15.53 -15.70 2.00
N PHE A 129 -15.20 -15.15 0.82
CA PHE A 129 -14.98 -13.72 0.63
C PHE A 129 -16.28 -13.02 0.24
N GLU A 130 -16.62 -11.98 0.97
CA GLU A 130 -17.74 -11.10 0.62
C GLU A 130 -17.31 -10.09 -0.43
N ARG A 131 -18.07 -10.03 -1.52
CA ARG A 131 -17.82 -9.07 -2.60
C ARG A 131 -18.62 -7.80 -2.36
N LEU A 132 -17.90 -6.68 -2.30
CA LEU A 132 -18.50 -5.37 -2.08
C LEU A 132 -18.54 -4.57 -3.38
N PRO A 133 -19.74 -4.25 -3.88
CA PRO A 133 -19.86 -3.49 -5.12
C PRO A 133 -19.36 -2.06 -4.94
N CYS A 134 -18.81 -1.50 -6.02
CA CYS A 134 -18.32 -0.12 -6.08
C CYS A 134 -19.22 0.71 -6.98
N THR A 135 -19.61 1.90 -6.50
CA THR A 135 -20.49 2.80 -7.22
C THR A 135 -19.73 3.87 -8.03
N HIS A 136 -18.42 4.05 -7.76
CA HIS A 136 -17.57 5.01 -8.47
C HIS A 136 -16.98 4.42 -9.75
N LYS A 137 -16.60 5.27 -10.70
CA LYS A 137 -15.95 4.89 -11.95
C LYS A 137 -14.48 5.27 -11.94
N GLY A 138 -13.62 4.35 -12.40
CA GLY A 138 -12.22 4.62 -12.72
C GLY A 138 -11.31 5.04 -11.58
N THR A 139 -11.57 4.58 -10.37
CA THR A 139 -10.74 4.89 -9.20
C THR A 139 -9.72 3.76 -8.94
N TYR A 140 -8.55 4.11 -8.45
CA TYR A 140 -7.56 3.13 -7.97
C TYR A 140 -8.13 2.36 -6.77
N ALA A 141 -7.69 1.11 -6.62
CA ALA A 141 -8.16 0.26 -5.52
C ALA A 141 -7.88 0.89 -4.15
N ASP A 142 -6.70 1.51 -3.98
CA ASP A 142 -6.33 2.22 -2.74
C ASP A 142 -7.31 3.34 -2.40
N ASP A 143 -7.69 4.15 -3.39
CA ASP A 143 -8.61 5.27 -3.20
C ASP A 143 -10.01 4.75 -2.82
N CYS A 144 -10.43 3.64 -3.44
CA CYS A 144 -11.68 2.96 -3.11
C CYS A 144 -11.69 2.48 -1.65
N LEU A 145 -10.61 1.83 -1.21
CA LEU A 145 -10.48 1.35 0.17
C LEU A 145 -10.52 2.52 1.17
N VAL A 146 -9.76 3.59 0.91
CA VAL A 146 -9.74 4.79 1.78
C VAL A 146 -11.12 5.43 1.84
N GLN A 147 -11.79 5.59 0.71
CA GLN A 147 -13.14 6.17 0.66
C GLN A 147 -14.13 5.34 1.48
N ARG A 148 -14.10 4.03 1.32
CA ARG A 148 -15.01 3.12 2.03
C ARG A 148 -14.83 3.17 3.55
N VAL A 149 -13.58 3.14 4.05
CA VAL A 149 -13.33 3.21 5.49
C VAL A 149 -13.56 4.60 6.07
N THR A 150 -13.54 5.63 5.26
CA THR A 150 -13.91 6.99 5.69
C THR A 150 -15.43 7.07 5.90
N GLN A 151 -16.20 6.42 5.02
CA GLN A 151 -17.67 6.39 5.11
C GLN A 151 -18.18 5.42 6.18
N HIS A 152 -17.56 4.25 6.28
CA HIS A 152 -18.00 3.17 7.18
C HIS A 152 -16.80 2.66 7.99
N LYS A 153 -16.84 2.91 9.29
CA LYS A 153 -15.75 2.57 10.22
C LYS A 153 -15.88 1.15 10.81
N CYS A 154 -16.74 0.33 10.25
CA CYS A 154 -16.93 -1.07 10.66
C CYS A 154 -15.88 -2.02 10.11
N TYR A 155 -14.95 -1.54 9.30
CA TYR A 155 -13.98 -2.36 8.60
C TYR A 155 -12.59 -2.29 9.24
N ILE A 156 -11.90 -3.45 9.23
CA ILE A 156 -10.46 -3.57 9.42
C ILE A 156 -9.82 -3.58 8.02
N VAL A 157 -8.72 -2.88 7.81
CA VAL A 157 -8.04 -2.88 6.52
C VAL A 157 -6.80 -3.77 6.58
N ALA A 158 -6.73 -4.77 5.70
CA ALA A 158 -5.59 -5.67 5.57
C ALA A 158 -4.72 -5.19 4.40
N THR A 159 -3.57 -4.57 4.70
CA THR A 159 -2.64 -4.07 3.69
C THR A 159 -1.19 -4.13 4.17
N ILE A 160 -0.27 -4.24 3.21
CA ILE A 160 1.18 -4.17 3.43
C ILE A 160 1.72 -2.85 2.87
N ASP A 161 0.98 -2.22 1.97
CA ASP A 161 1.42 -1.00 1.33
C ASP A 161 1.61 0.13 2.34
N TRP A 162 2.79 0.73 2.30
CA TRP A 162 3.19 1.84 3.19
C TRP A 162 2.34 3.09 2.95
N ASP A 163 2.10 3.44 1.69
CA ASP A 163 1.35 4.66 1.34
C ASP A 163 -0.11 4.52 1.76
N LEU A 164 -0.71 3.35 1.51
CA LEU A 164 -2.09 3.07 1.95
C LEU A 164 -2.19 3.07 3.48
N LYS A 165 -1.25 2.45 4.19
CA LYS A 165 -1.19 2.49 5.67
C LYS A 165 -1.13 3.93 6.19
N ARG A 166 -0.26 4.76 5.59
CA ARG A 166 -0.10 6.17 5.98
C ARG A 166 -1.40 6.95 5.83
N ARG A 167 -2.16 6.67 4.76
CA ARG A 167 -3.46 7.30 4.50
C ARG A 167 -4.50 6.85 5.53
N ILE A 168 -4.58 5.54 5.80
CA ILE A 168 -5.55 4.95 6.74
C ILE A 168 -5.25 5.41 8.18
N ARG A 169 -3.98 5.56 8.55
CA ARG A 169 -3.59 6.06 9.89
C ARG A 169 -4.11 7.47 10.18
N LYS A 170 -4.41 8.26 9.14
CA LYS A 170 -5.03 9.58 9.29
C LYS A 170 -6.53 9.52 9.59
N ILE A 171 -7.15 8.33 9.44
CA ILE A 171 -8.57 8.11 9.72
C ILE A 171 -8.70 7.54 11.15
N PRO A 172 -9.44 8.19 12.05
CA PRO A 172 -9.59 7.69 13.41
C PRO A 172 -10.46 6.42 13.45
N GLY A 173 -10.11 5.50 14.34
CA GLY A 173 -10.91 4.32 14.65
C GLY A 173 -10.83 3.18 13.64
N VAL A 174 -9.91 3.22 12.68
CA VAL A 174 -9.75 2.15 11.67
C VAL A 174 -8.51 1.31 12.01
N PRO A 175 -8.68 0.03 12.38
CA PRO A 175 -7.54 -0.86 12.60
C PRO A 175 -6.91 -1.29 11.27
N ILE A 176 -5.61 -1.59 11.32
CA ILE A 176 -4.86 -2.04 10.15
C ILE A 176 -4.23 -3.40 10.45
N MET A 177 -4.56 -4.40 9.62
CA MET A 177 -3.95 -5.71 9.66
C MET A 177 -2.78 -5.76 8.67
N TYR A 178 -1.66 -6.35 9.09
CA TYR A 178 -0.45 -6.46 8.27
C TYR A 178 0.28 -7.77 8.54
N ILE A 179 1.25 -8.10 7.69
CA ILE A 179 2.05 -9.33 7.82
C ILE A 179 3.40 -8.97 8.43
N SER A 180 3.78 -9.69 9.49
CA SER A 180 5.10 -9.62 10.12
C SER A 180 5.48 -10.99 10.68
N ASN A 181 6.72 -11.42 10.47
CA ASN A 181 7.26 -12.69 10.99
C ASN A 181 6.36 -13.89 10.66
N HIS A 182 5.92 -13.98 9.40
CA HIS A 182 5.07 -15.07 8.90
C HIS A 182 3.74 -15.24 9.67
N ARG A 183 3.21 -14.15 10.23
CA ARG A 183 1.90 -14.16 10.89
C ARG A 183 1.21 -12.81 10.66
N TYR A 184 -0.09 -12.78 10.86
CA TYR A 184 -0.84 -11.52 10.81
C TYR A 184 -0.75 -10.82 12.16
N ASN A 185 -0.61 -9.52 12.09
CA ASN A 185 -0.61 -8.62 13.23
C ASN A 185 -1.60 -7.49 12.96
N ILE A 186 -2.12 -6.90 14.01
CA ILE A 186 -3.08 -5.82 13.90
C ILE A 186 -2.63 -4.64 14.74
N GLU A 187 -2.81 -3.44 14.21
CA GLU A 187 -2.57 -2.20 14.95
C GLU A 187 -3.87 -1.44 15.16
N ARG A 188 -3.96 -0.71 16.27
CA ARG A 188 -5.08 0.17 16.61
C ARG A 188 -6.40 -0.58 16.85
N MET A 189 -6.33 -1.81 17.29
CA MET A 189 -7.52 -2.55 17.70
C MET A 189 -8.01 -1.99 19.05
N PRO A 190 -9.33 -1.68 19.20
CA PRO A 190 -9.82 -1.05 20.42
C PRO A 190 -9.67 -1.90 21.69
N ASP A 191 -9.55 -3.21 21.55
CA ASP A 191 -9.46 -4.13 22.70
C ASP A 191 -8.06 -4.30 23.24
N ASP A 192 -7.04 -3.66 22.61
CA ASP A 192 -5.69 -3.72 23.13
C ASP A 192 -5.49 -2.65 24.21
N TYR A 193 -5.37 -3.10 25.44
CA TYR A 193 -4.90 -2.36 26.62
C TYR A 193 -5.52 -0.97 26.85
N GLY A 194 -6.46 -0.90 27.75
CA GLY A 194 -6.98 0.35 28.30
C GLY A 194 -8.40 0.70 27.91
N ALA A 195 -9.08 -0.21 27.23
CA ALA A 195 -10.51 -0.04 27.01
C ALA A 195 -11.25 -0.10 28.33
N PRO A 196 -12.07 0.89 28.67
CA PRO A 196 -12.96 0.73 29.83
C PRO A 196 -13.90 -0.46 29.54
N ARG A 197 -13.81 -1.46 30.38
CA ARG A 197 -14.77 -2.56 30.37
C ARG A 197 -16.04 -2.10 31.08
N PHE A 198 -17.09 -1.91 30.32
CA PHE A 198 -18.41 -1.60 30.86
C PHE A 198 -19.15 -2.89 31.17
#